data_5ec38600230e37c54da4131ef54b4cf5
#
_entry.id   5ec38600230e37c54da4131ef54b4cf5
#
_cell.length_a   1.000
_cell.length_b   1.000
_cell.length_c   1.000
_cell.angle_alpha   90.00
_cell.angle_beta   90.00
_cell.angle_gamma   90.00
#
_symmetry.space_group_name_H-M   'P 1'
#
loop_
_entity.id
_entity.type
_entity.pdbx_description
1 polymer ?
#
loop_
_entity_poly.entity_id
_entity_poly.type
_entity_poly.pdbx_seq_one_letter_code
_entity_poly.pdbx_strand_id
1 'polypeptide(L)'
;MTDPQNLPELEPQASDESSIETRSKHQEKSITRNVEWFVNDFLPWSLGGLGGVGVIGFIAHSQILEAIVTFLVTVVVVSWAKYTCSFTRTFSTIAGKRGDQDAKSLAQWIGNGGQNIAEVLRWYCSGFTKKYLKDQAVDCRDLDTEGLSPTDLRIPMLREVFVPLRLSGPVGRAIDEHDLTERELKRLRNAERDEVLEIWDLLRRSKKEPYYRQIAVQARGGYGKTTLLQHIALIYGLGEYRGWKFWTPKFRTPKRVPFLLRLRNYRKEMEAATIAPLPKLIHEHHLKDLIEQGITPPTPHWAEILLQRGDALVMFDGFDEVPMELREKVSHWITKQMQTYDNATFILTSRPVAYQEHYAAKRPSTPIMVQSFTLKQQQEFVEKWYRCQERTYRKGDRKVVQLKADKNARNFWTQLQARPELTDLAGIPLLLNLLVTYHRSSVRPELPRQRLDLYRGICKLQLEDRPVARNIAIRVPYDRSMDILRLLAWKMTNQPKPLYMLSRSQILNFLSSQTVLQKENVTPEAFLKMVVEVAELLVEKEAGEYEFPHLSFQGFFAAEELIKVENSQEVALNKWLQAKESPIWQEILPFFTAQLPAQDFQ
;
A
#
# COMPACT_ATOMS: atom_id res chain seq x y z
N MET A 1 -45.73 -38.83 -35.10
CA MET A 1 -46.79 -39.21 -34.19
C MET A 1 -46.11 -39.59 -32.89
N THR A 2 -46.10 -38.80 -31.87
CA THR A 2 -47.04 -38.04 -31.11
C THR A 2 -46.28 -36.85 -30.38
N ASP A 3 -46.98 -35.81 -30.23
CA ASP A 3 -46.74 -34.48 -29.71
C ASP A 3 -46.26 -34.47 -28.23
N PRO A 4 -45.32 -33.58 -27.83
CA PRO A 4 -45.02 -33.29 -26.43
C PRO A 4 -45.59 -31.91 -26.05
N GLN A 5 -46.78 -31.86 -25.50
CA GLN A 5 -47.27 -30.71 -24.74
C GLN A 5 -47.70 -31.16 -23.35
N ASN A 6 -47.22 -30.41 -22.36
CA ASN A 6 -47.67 -30.25 -20.98
C ASN A 6 -46.62 -30.55 -19.92
N LEU A 7 -45.89 -29.49 -19.56
CA LEU A 7 -45.34 -29.31 -18.23
C LEU A 7 -45.88 -27.96 -17.67
N PRO A 8 -46.41 -27.91 -16.45
CA PRO A 8 -47.00 -26.71 -15.89
C PRO A 8 -45.92 -25.71 -15.44
N GLU A 9 -46.14 -24.46 -15.80
CA GLU A 9 -45.42 -23.30 -15.29
C GLU A 9 -45.62 -23.20 -13.77
N LEU A 10 -44.51 -23.18 -13.02
CA LEU A 10 -44.50 -22.80 -11.61
C LEU A 10 -44.36 -21.27 -11.54
N GLU A 11 -45.43 -20.61 -11.16
CA GLU A 11 -45.40 -19.19 -10.77
C GLU A 11 -44.46 -18.97 -9.55
N PRO A 12 -43.67 -17.91 -9.51
CA PRO A 12 -42.87 -17.58 -8.33
C PRO A 12 -43.77 -17.02 -7.24
N GLN A 13 -43.76 -17.67 -6.08
CA GLN A 13 -44.46 -17.20 -4.86
C GLN A 13 -43.85 -15.87 -4.37
N ALA A 14 -44.55 -14.78 -4.59
CA ALA A 14 -44.30 -13.45 -4.02
C ALA A 14 -44.85 -13.37 -2.59
N SER A 15 -44.24 -14.04 -1.62
CA SER A 15 -44.72 -14.00 -0.23
C SER A 15 -43.66 -13.86 0.87
N ASP A 16 -42.34 -13.78 0.53
CA ASP A 16 -41.31 -13.66 1.56
C ASP A 16 -40.69 -12.27 1.72
N GLU A 17 -40.75 -11.38 0.73
CA GLU A 17 -40.21 -10.03 0.87
C GLU A 17 -41.05 -9.14 1.80
N SER A 18 -42.37 -9.30 1.83
CA SER A 18 -43.23 -8.50 2.72
C SER A 18 -43.08 -8.84 4.21
N SER A 19 -42.70 -10.07 4.53
CA SER A 19 -42.48 -10.54 5.90
C SER A 19 -41.16 -10.05 6.49
N ILE A 20 -40.11 -9.86 5.66
CA ILE A 20 -38.79 -9.35 6.05
C ILE A 20 -38.85 -7.84 6.24
N GLU A 21 -39.55 -7.13 5.35
CA GLU A 21 -39.71 -5.67 5.45
C GLU A 21 -40.60 -5.26 6.64
N THR A 22 -41.61 -6.06 6.95
CA THR A 22 -42.48 -5.84 8.12
C THR A 22 -41.74 -6.11 9.44
N ARG A 23 -40.88 -7.13 9.49
CA ARG A 23 -40.00 -7.40 10.64
C ARG A 23 -38.96 -6.33 10.84
N SER A 24 -38.32 -5.82 9.78
CA SER A 24 -37.36 -4.73 9.84
C SER A 24 -38.01 -3.43 10.36
N LYS A 25 -39.17 -3.04 9.85
CA LYS A 25 -39.95 -1.85 10.31
C LYS A 25 -40.47 -1.98 11.75
N HIS A 26 -40.81 -3.20 12.18
CA HIS A 26 -41.19 -3.46 13.56
C HIS A 26 -40.02 -3.37 14.53
N GLN A 27 -38.83 -3.83 14.09
CA GLN A 27 -37.61 -3.75 14.89
C GLN A 27 -37.08 -2.31 14.98
N GLU A 28 -37.17 -1.53 13.91
CA GLU A 28 -36.80 -0.11 13.89
C GLU A 28 -37.74 0.76 14.74
N LYS A 29 -39.05 0.51 14.67
CA LYS A 29 -40.07 1.17 15.56
C LYS A 29 -39.89 0.79 17.04
N SER A 30 -39.48 -0.43 17.33
CA SER A 30 -39.18 -0.89 18.68
C SER A 30 -37.93 -0.18 19.26
N ILE A 31 -36.89 -0.06 18.45
CA ILE A 31 -35.63 0.63 18.84
C ILE A 31 -35.89 2.14 19.07
N THR A 32 -36.64 2.80 18.16
CA THR A 32 -36.95 4.24 18.29
C THR A 32 -37.81 4.52 19.51
N ARG A 33 -38.83 3.69 19.77
CA ARG A 33 -39.70 3.82 20.93
C ARG A 33 -38.99 3.56 22.26
N ASN A 34 -38.02 2.65 22.27
CA ASN A 34 -37.18 2.35 23.44
C ASN A 34 -36.18 3.50 23.72
N VAL A 35 -35.66 4.14 22.69
CA VAL A 35 -34.78 5.30 22.81
C VAL A 35 -35.56 6.53 23.28
N GLU A 36 -36.76 6.77 22.75
CA GLU A 36 -37.64 7.88 23.21
C GLU A 36 -38.08 7.68 24.65
N TRP A 37 -38.47 6.47 25.05
CA TRP A 37 -38.80 6.16 26.45
C TRP A 37 -37.57 6.32 27.35
N PHE A 38 -36.39 5.91 26.92
CA PHE A 38 -35.14 6.05 27.65
C PHE A 38 -34.79 7.54 27.89
N VAL A 39 -34.94 8.37 26.86
CA VAL A 39 -34.61 9.81 26.95
C VAL A 39 -35.65 10.59 27.75
N ASN A 40 -36.93 10.30 27.60
CA ASN A 40 -38.01 11.11 28.19
C ASN A 40 -38.42 10.63 29.57
N ASP A 41 -38.38 9.33 29.83
CA ASP A 41 -38.92 8.77 31.09
C ASP A 41 -37.82 8.22 32.01
N PHE A 42 -36.77 7.59 31.47
CA PHE A 42 -35.74 6.95 32.28
C PHE A 42 -34.56 7.85 32.64
N LEU A 43 -34.14 8.73 31.72
CA LEU A 43 -33.03 9.66 31.98
C LEU A 43 -33.28 10.62 33.14
N PRO A 44 -34.50 11.25 33.30
CA PRO A 44 -34.81 12.07 34.46
C PRO A 44 -34.84 11.28 35.77
N TRP A 45 -35.25 10.01 35.73
CA TRP A 45 -35.30 9.12 36.89
C TRP A 45 -33.94 8.66 37.36
N SER A 46 -33.03 8.34 36.42
CA SER A 46 -31.66 7.94 36.74
C SER A 46 -30.81 9.08 37.27
N LEU A 47 -31.07 10.30 36.82
CA LEU A 47 -30.42 11.51 37.34
C LEU A 47 -30.86 11.83 38.77
N GLY A 48 -32.04 11.33 39.21
CA GLY A 48 -32.58 11.49 40.56
C GLY A 48 -32.09 10.49 41.61
N GLY A 49 -31.11 9.65 41.33
CA GLY A 49 -30.49 8.72 42.29
C GLY A 49 -31.07 7.29 42.31
N LEU A 50 -31.93 6.94 41.37
CA LEU A 50 -32.62 5.64 41.32
C LEU A 50 -32.13 4.68 40.21
N GLY A 51 -30.95 4.94 39.64
CA GLY A 51 -30.35 4.14 38.56
C GLY A 51 -30.19 2.63 38.89
N GLY A 52 -30.07 2.28 40.16
CA GLY A 52 -29.98 0.90 40.60
C GLY A 52 -31.30 0.12 40.48
N VAL A 53 -32.45 0.76 40.65
CA VAL A 53 -33.77 0.11 40.62
C VAL A 53 -34.18 -0.25 39.19
N GLY A 54 -33.82 0.58 38.22
CA GLY A 54 -34.06 0.28 36.79
C GLY A 54 -33.28 -0.92 36.26
N VAL A 55 -32.01 -1.03 36.63
CA VAL A 55 -31.17 -2.18 36.23
C VAL A 55 -31.70 -3.49 36.84
N ILE A 56 -32.15 -3.48 38.08
CA ILE A 56 -32.76 -4.65 38.75
C ILE A 56 -34.07 -5.04 38.05
N GLY A 57 -34.88 -4.08 37.59
CA GLY A 57 -36.11 -4.37 36.84
C GLY A 57 -35.86 -5.04 35.49
N PHE A 58 -34.80 -4.68 34.76
CA PHE A 58 -34.44 -5.33 33.51
C PHE A 58 -33.86 -6.73 33.71
N ILE A 59 -33.10 -6.96 34.75
CA ILE A 59 -32.57 -8.28 35.10
C ILE A 59 -33.70 -9.26 35.45
N ALA A 60 -34.73 -8.78 36.15
CA ALA A 60 -35.91 -9.56 36.50
C ALA A 60 -36.78 -9.99 35.31
N HIS A 61 -36.65 -9.31 34.14
CA HIS A 61 -37.38 -9.63 32.91
C HIS A 61 -36.54 -10.40 31.85
N SER A 62 -35.42 -11.01 32.26
CA SER A 62 -34.55 -11.80 31.39
C SER A 62 -33.91 -11.06 30.19
N GLN A 63 -33.89 -9.72 30.22
CA GLN A 63 -33.27 -8.88 29.20
C GLN A 63 -31.84 -8.47 29.60
N ILE A 64 -31.00 -9.46 29.85
CA ILE A 64 -29.64 -9.28 30.41
C ILE A 64 -28.77 -8.38 29.51
N LEU A 65 -28.92 -8.46 28.18
CA LEU A 65 -28.11 -7.67 27.24
C LEU A 65 -28.47 -6.17 27.31
N GLU A 66 -29.76 -5.88 27.40
CA GLU A 66 -30.27 -4.50 27.52
C GLU A 66 -29.92 -3.89 28.89
N ALA A 67 -29.95 -4.70 29.95
CA ALA A 67 -29.50 -4.29 31.29
C ALA A 67 -28.01 -3.92 31.31
N ILE A 68 -27.13 -4.72 30.64
CA ILE A 68 -25.69 -4.46 30.53
C ILE A 68 -25.43 -3.19 29.72
N VAL A 69 -26.12 -2.98 28.60
CA VAL A 69 -25.98 -1.79 27.77
C VAL A 69 -26.44 -0.55 28.55
N THR A 70 -27.59 -0.64 29.25
CA THR A 70 -28.12 0.46 30.07
C THR A 70 -27.19 0.80 31.22
N PHE A 71 -26.62 -0.20 31.90
CA PHE A 71 -25.63 -0.02 32.95
C PHE A 71 -24.37 0.67 32.44
N LEU A 72 -23.82 0.20 31.31
CA LEU A 72 -22.61 0.80 30.69
C LEU A 72 -22.85 2.24 30.26
N VAL A 73 -23.99 2.54 29.65
CA VAL A 73 -24.37 3.91 29.27
C VAL A 73 -24.53 4.79 30.50
N THR A 74 -25.15 4.30 31.55
CA THR A 74 -25.33 5.03 32.83
C THR A 74 -23.99 5.32 33.48
N VAL A 75 -23.08 4.33 33.55
CA VAL A 75 -21.70 4.51 34.08
C VAL A 75 -20.93 5.54 33.28
N VAL A 76 -21.04 5.53 31.94
CA VAL A 76 -20.41 6.53 31.07
C VAL A 76 -20.95 7.93 31.32
N VAL A 77 -22.27 8.08 31.39
CA VAL A 77 -22.95 9.38 31.64
C VAL A 77 -22.61 9.91 33.01
N VAL A 78 -22.64 9.08 34.05
CA VAL A 78 -22.29 9.48 35.43
C VAL A 78 -20.82 9.82 35.58
N SER A 79 -19.94 9.04 34.94
CA SER A 79 -18.50 9.32 34.92
C SER A 79 -18.19 10.62 34.18
N TRP A 80 -18.89 10.88 33.09
CA TRP A 80 -18.79 12.12 32.33
C TRP A 80 -19.34 13.33 33.12
N ALA A 81 -20.49 13.20 33.77
CA ALA A 81 -21.05 14.25 34.62
C ALA A 81 -20.15 14.58 35.83
N LYS A 82 -19.53 13.56 36.46
CA LYS A 82 -18.55 13.78 37.53
C LYS A 82 -17.27 14.44 37.01
N TYR A 83 -16.80 14.05 35.83
CA TYR A 83 -15.62 14.64 35.21
C TYR A 83 -15.86 16.11 34.83
N THR A 84 -17.02 16.45 34.23
CA THR A 84 -17.40 17.82 33.90
C THR A 84 -17.66 18.69 35.14
N CYS A 85 -18.28 18.17 36.21
CA CYS A 85 -18.44 18.88 37.48
C CYS A 85 -17.09 19.12 38.19
N SER A 86 -16.19 18.15 38.17
CA SER A 86 -14.84 18.31 38.74
C SER A 86 -14.03 19.32 37.94
N PHE A 87 -14.13 19.26 36.60
CA PHE A 87 -13.46 20.17 35.69
C PHE A 87 -13.95 21.60 35.82
N THR A 88 -15.30 21.83 35.89
CA THR A 88 -15.87 23.15 36.09
C THR A 88 -15.52 23.75 37.46
N ARG A 89 -15.45 22.95 38.54
CA ARG A 89 -14.97 23.41 39.86
C ARG A 89 -13.50 23.81 39.83
N THR A 90 -12.65 23.00 39.26
CA THR A 90 -11.20 23.32 39.15
C THR A 90 -11.00 24.53 38.26
N PHE A 91 -11.82 24.67 37.23
CA PHE A 91 -11.73 25.76 36.27
C PHE A 91 -12.24 27.09 36.79
N SER A 92 -13.35 27.11 37.56
CA SER A 92 -13.83 28.34 38.22
C SER A 92 -12.80 28.89 39.21
N THR A 93 -11.98 28.01 39.79
CA THR A 93 -10.89 28.39 40.68
C THR A 93 -9.68 28.99 39.92
N ILE A 94 -9.47 28.57 38.69
CA ILE A 94 -8.39 29.07 37.82
C ILE A 94 -8.82 30.33 37.05
N ALA A 95 -10.06 30.38 36.58
CA ALA A 95 -10.65 31.52 35.84
C ALA A 95 -10.82 32.77 36.71
N GLY A 96 -11.02 32.60 38.01
CA GLY A 96 -11.06 33.74 38.95
C GLY A 96 -9.72 34.45 39.14
N LYS A 97 -8.65 33.96 38.55
CA LYS A 97 -7.27 34.54 38.64
C LYS A 97 -6.71 35.08 37.31
N ARG A 98 -7.40 34.95 36.17
CA ARG A 98 -6.99 35.47 34.86
C ARG A 98 -8.18 36.03 34.09
N GLY A 99 -7.95 37.20 33.48
CA GLY A 99 -8.99 38.10 32.98
C GLY A 99 -9.89 37.61 31.84
N ASP A 100 -10.91 38.41 31.54
CA ASP A 100 -12.09 38.21 30.67
C ASP A 100 -11.84 37.64 29.24
N GLN A 101 -10.63 37.71 28.70
CA GLN A 101 -10.34 37.19 27.36
C GLN A 101 -10.25 35.65 27.30
N ASP A 102 -9.79 35.03 28.38
CA ASP A 102 -9.67 33.56 28.45
C ASP A 102 -11.03 32.89 28.67
N ALA A 103 -11.98 33.61 29.32
CA ALA A 103 -13.35 33.10 29.50
C ALA A 103 -14.16 33.06 28.20
N LYS A 104 -13.94 34.01 27.28
CA LYS A 104 -14.59 34.04 25.96
C LYS A 104 -14.06 32.95 25.04
N SER A 105 -12.75 32.72 25.03
CA SER A 105 -12.14 31.65 24.26
C SER A 105 -12.58 30.27 24.76
N LEU A 106 -12.81 30.12 26.06
CA LEU A 106 -13.31 28.88 26.63
C LEU A 106 -14.82 28.65 26.39
N ALA A 107 -15.63 29.69 26.43
CA ALA A 107 -17.04 29.60 26.08
C ALA A 107 -17.20 29.18 24.59
N GLN A 108 -16.36 29.69 23.71
CA GLN A 108 -16.27 29.23 22.32
C GLN A 108 -15.78 27.76 22.21
N TRP A 109 -14.81 27.37 23.03
CA TRP A 109 -14.30 25.98 23.04
C TRP A 109 -15.36 25.01 23.58
N ILE A 110 -16.13 25.37 24.62
CA ILE A 110 -17.23 24.54 25.14
C ILE A 110 -18.40 24.50 24.15
N GLY A 111 -18.72 25.59 23.47
CA GLY A 111 -19.74 25.64 22.42
C GLY A 111 -19.36 24.75 21.22
N ASN A 112 -18.11 24.80 20.79
CA ASN A 112 -17.59 23.92 19.77
C ASN A 112 -17.40 22.48 20.27
N GLY A 113 -17.15 22.28 21.56
CA GLY A 113 -16.99 20.97 22.18
C GLY A 113 -18.27 20.14 22.19
N GLY A 114 -19.41 20.78 22.36
CA GLY A 114 -20.71 20.11 22.28
C GLY A 114 -21.05 19.61 20.89
N GLN A 115 -20.73 20.37 19.86
CA GLN A 115 -20.86 19.95 18.46
C GLN A 115 -19.84 18.81 18.14
N ASN A 116 -18.62 18.91 18.61
CA ASN A 116 -17.61 17.89 18.44
C ASN A 116 -17.97 16.54 19.11
N ILE A 117 -18.68 16.58 20.26
CA ILE A 117 -19.14 15.35 20.93
C ILE A 117 -20.26 14.67 20.15
N ALA A 118 -21.21 15.40 19.61
CA ALA A 118 -22.27 14.88 18.76
C ALA A 118 -21.68 14.29 17.44
N GLU A 119 -20.67 14.95 16.87
CA GLU A 119 -19.95 14.46 15.70
C GLU A 119 -19.15 13.20 16.01
N VAL A 120 -18.48 13.13 17.16
CA VAL A 120 -17.73 11.94 17.59
C VAL A 120 -18.66 10.76 17.84
N LEU A 121 -19.85 11.00 18.45
CA LEU A 121 -20.87 9.95 18.63
C LEU A 121 -21.44 9.49 17.28
N ARG A 122 -21.77 10.43 16.38
CA ARG A 122 -22.20 10.12 15.01
C ARG A 122 -21.14 9.31 14.28
N TRP A 123 -19.86 9.62 14.47
CA TRP A 123 -18.73 8.87 13.92
C TRP A 123 -18.66 7.44 14.47
N TYR A 124 -18.74 7.24 15.79
CA TYR A 124 -18.75 5.90 16.39
C TYR A 124 -19.95 5.05 15.91
N CYS A 125 -21.11 5.65 15.77
CA CYS A 125 -22.33 4.98 15.32
C CYS A 125 -22.37 4.74 13.81
N SER A 126 -21.67 5.53 12.98
CA SER A 126 -21.70 5.38 11.52
C SER A 126 -21.03 4.10 11.00
N GLY A 127 -20.13 3.50 11.79
CA GLY A 127 -19.33 2.34 11.36
C GLY A 127 -18.37 2.64 10.18
N PHE A 128 -18.25 3.92 9.76
CA PHE A 128 -17.46 4.33 8.60
C PHE A 128 -16.01 3.86 8.69
N THR A 129 -15.33 4.07 9.81
CA THR A 129 -13.93 3.63 10.00
C THR A 129 -13.76 2.13 9.75
N LYS A 130 -14.75 1.31 10.17
CA LYS A 130 -14.73 -0.14 9.92
C LYS A 130 -14.91 -0.48 8.44
N LYS A 131 -15.77 0.25 7.74
CA LYS A 131 -15.98 0.09 6.28
C LYS A 131 -14.71 0.51 5.53
N TYR A 132 -14.14 1.67 5.85
CA TYR A 132 -12.89 2.16 5.29
C TYR A 132 -11.74 1.15 5.49
N LEU A 133 -11.55 0.66 6.71
CA LEU A 133 -10.51 -0.34 7.00
C LEU A 133 -10.70 -1.64 6.22
N LYS A 134 -11.95 -2.06 6.01
CA LYS A 134 -12.26 -3.24 5.19
C LYS A 134 -11.93 -3.01 3.73
N ASP A 135 -12.24 -1.85 3.20
CA ASP A 135 -11.94 -1.43 1.84
C ASP A 135 -10.43 -1.40 1.59
N GLN A 136 -9.68 -0.72 2.46
CA GLN A 136 -8.21 -0.71 2.43
C GLN A 136 -7.60 -2.12 2.49
N ALA A 137 -8.21 -3.04 3.25
CA ALA A 137 -7.75 -4.42 3.30
C ALA A 137 -8.02 -5.18 2.00
N VAL A 138 -9.08 -4.83 1.26
CA VAL A 138 -9.37 -5.40 -0.07
C VAL A 138 -8.37 -4.88 -1.09
N ASP A 139 -8.11 -3.57 -1.12
CA ASP A 139 -7.16 -2.93 -2.04
C ASP A 139 -5.73 -3.43 -1.86
N CYS A 140 -5.35 -3.76 -0.62
CA CYS A 140 -4.01 -4.24 -0.29
C CYS A 140 -3.93 -5.78 -0.15
N ARG A 141 -4.96 -6.53 -0.59
CA ARG A 141 -5.03 -7.98 -0.38
C ARG A 141 -4.01 -8.75 -1.20
N ASP A 142 -3.85 -8.33 -2.44
CA ASP A 142 -3.08 -9.06 -3.43
C ASP A 142 -1.64 -8.51 -3.50
N LEU A 143 -0.68 -9.40 -3.76
CA LEU A 143 0.70 -8.98 -3.98
C LEU A 143 0.77 -8.21 -5.29
N ASP A 144 1.17 -6.95 -5.23
CA ASP A 144 1.44 -6.17 -6.43
C ASP A 144 2.66 -6.76 -7.15
N THR A 145 2.44 -7.30 -8.33
CA THR A 145 3.48 -7.90 -9.18
C THR A 145 3.96 -6.92 -10.24
N GLU A 146 3.60 -5.63 -10.11
CA GLU A 146 3.91 -4.58 -11.09
C GLU A 146 3.51 -4.99 -12.53
N GLY A 147 2.36 -5.63 -12.67
CA GLY A 147 1.84 -6.09 -13.95
C GLY A 147 2.41 -7.43 -14.45
N LEU A 148 3.34 -8.05 -13.75
CA LEU A 148 4.01 -9.28 -14.20
C LEU A 148 3.33 -10.55 -13.69
N SER A 149 2.02 -10.67 -13.85
CA SER A 149 1.26 -11.85 -13.44
C SER A 149 1.11 -12.83 -14.60
N PRO A 150 1.64 -14.07 -14.51
CA PRO A 150 1.41 -15.11 -15.50
C PRO A 150 -0.06 -15.52 -15.57
N THR A 151 -0.52 -15.93 -16.72
CA THR A 151 -1.93 -16.26 -17.01
C THR A 151 -2.51 -17.35 -16.16
N ASP A 152 -1.70 -18.37 -15.87
CA ASP A 152 -2.12 -19.55 -15.12
C ASP A 152 -1.84 -19.42 -13.63
N LEU A 153 -1.21 -18.33 -13.21
CA LEU A 153 -0.92 -18.07 -11.82
C LEU A 153 -1.87 -17.01 -11.30
N ARG A 154 -2.62 -17.33 -10.26
CA ARG A 154 -3.38 -16.31 -9.54
C ARG A 154 -2.41 -15.44 -8.77
N ILE A 155 -2.75 -14.15 -8.68
CA ILE A 155 -1.97 -13.19 -7.89
C ILE A 155 -1.91 -13.71 -6.44
N PRO A 156 -0.71 -13.92 -5.88
CA PRO A 156 -0.58 -14.40 -4.51
C PRO A 156 -1.17 -13.39 -3.52
N MET A 157 -1.85 -13.89 -2.48
CA MET A 157 -2.31 -13.03 -1.40
C MET A 157 -1.13 -12.50 -0.61
N LEU A 158 -0.99 -11.18 -0.53
CA LEU A 158 0.11 -10.51 0.15
C LEU A 158 0.31 -11.01 1.59
N ARG A 159 -0.79 -11.22 2.33
CA ARG A 159 -0.74 -11.74 3.70
C ARG A 159 -0.06 -13.11 3.82
N GLU A 160 -0.20 -13.96 2.80
CA GLU A 160 0.34 -15.33 2.84
C GLU A 160 1.80 -15.40 2.42
N VAL A 161 2.23 -14.51 1.51
CA VAL A 161 3.59 -14.56 0.93
C VAL A 161 4.54 -13.55 1.55
N PHE A 162 4.05 -12.55 2.27
CA PHE A 162 4.90 -11.51 2.85
C PHE A 162 5.97 -12.09 3.78
N VAL A 163 7.20 -11.64 3.55
CA VAL A 163 8.35 -11.88 4.44
C VAL A 163 8.77 -10.54 5.02
N PRO A 164 8.90 -10.42 6.36
CA PRO A 164 9.30 -9.16 6.98
C PRO A 164 10.63 -8.66 6.44
N LEU A 165 10.68 -7.38 6.07
CA LEU A 165 11.89 -6.73 5.61
C LEU A 165 12.82 -6.46 6.80
N ARG A 166 14.11 -6.66 6.60
CA ARG A 166 15.14 -6.25 7.53
C ARG A 166 15.48 -4.78 7.28
N LEU A 167 15.46 -4.01 8.34
CA LEU A 167 15.73 -2.58 8.31
C LEU A 167 17.04 -2.32 9.07
N SER A 168 17.94 -1.55 8.48
CA SER A 168 19.09 -1.00 9.19
C SER A 168 18.75 0.37 9.76
N GLY A 169 19.25 0.67 10.94
CA GLY A 169 19.09 1.97 11.62
C GLY A 169 19.64 3.14 10.81
N PRO A 170 19.56 4.36 11.35
CA PRO A 170 20.01 5.55 10.64
C PRO A 170 21.47 5.37 10.21
N VAL A 171 21.68 5.40 8.89
CA VAL A 171 23.04 5.46 8.33
C VAL A 171 23.64 6.75 8.85
N GLY A 172 24.60 6.64 9.79
CA GLY A 172 25.22 7.78 10.46
C GLY A 172 25.70 8.80 9.44
N ARG A 173 25.13 10.01 9.50
CA ARG A 173 25.64 11.33 9.08
C ARG A 173 24.58 12.41 8.83
N ALA A 174 23.30 12.19 9.09
CA ALA A 174 22.28 13.21 8.85
C ALA A 174 21.35 13.45 10.05
N ILE A 175 21.86 13.28 11.25
CA ILE A 175 21.18 13.76 12.46
C ILE A 175 21.91 15.03 12.85
N ASP A 176 21.22 16.17 12.80
CA ASP A 176 21.70 17.37 13.49
C ASP A 176 21.77 17.00 14.97
N GLU A 177 22.99 16.73 15.45
CA GLU A 177 23.27 16.34 16.84
C GLU A 177 22.78 17.40 17.87
N HIS A 178 22.42 18.59 17.41
CA HIS A 178 21.93 19.68 18.25
C HIS A 178 20.47 19.53 18.74
N ASP A 179 19.65 18.71 18.10
CA ASP A 179 18.24 18.57 18.45
C ASP A 179 17.93 17.33 19.33
N LEU A 180 18.94 16.50 19.64
CA LEU A 180 18.76 15.27 20.41
C LEU A 180 19.43 15.35 21.77
N THR A 181 18.76 14.86 22.80
CA THR A 181 19.35 14.71 24.11
C THR A 181 20.46 13.66 24.11
N GLU A 182 21.49 13.83 24.97
CA GLU A 182 22.61 12.88 25.10
C GLU A 182 22.16 11.42 25.36
N ARG A 183 20.99 11.25 26.00
CA ARG A 183 20.37 9.92 26.23
C ARG A 183 19.80 9.30 24.95
N GLU A 184 19.25 10.10 24.05
CA GLU A 184 18.72 9.66 22.76
C GLU A 184 19.87 9.32 21.79
N LEU A 185 20.93 10.14 21.77
CA LEU A 185 22.17 9.87 21.04
C LEU A 185 22.84 8.57 21.50
N LYS A 186 22.90 8.32 22.80
CA LYS A 186 23.49 7.09 23.36
C LYS A 186 22.65 5.85 23.08
N ARG A 187 21.32 5.99 23.06
CA ARG A 187 20.38 4.91 22.64
C ARG A 187 20.48 4.61 21.15
N LEU A 188 20.62 5.63 20.31
CA LEU A 188 20.81 5.48 18.86
C LEU A 188 22.15 4.82 18.54
N ARG A 189 23.25 5.24 19.16
CA ARG A 189 24.57 4.61 19.01
C ARG A 189 24.60 3.16 19.50
N ASN A 190 23.81 2.81 20.51
CA ASN A 190 23.69 1.42 20.97
C ASN A 190 22.75 0.57 20.09
N ALA A 191 21.77 1.17 19.41
CA ALA A 191 20.93 0.51 18.41
C ALA A 191 21.69 0.30 17.07
N GLU A 192 22.76 1.04 16.80
CA GLU A 192 23.63 0.88 15.64
C GLU A 192 24.47 -0.41 15.65
N ARG A 193 24.54 -1.11 16.78
CA ARG A 193 25.23 -2.40 16.89
C ARG A 193 24.23 -3.55 16.73
N ASP A 194 24.00 -3.98 15.47
CA ASP A 194 23.46 -5.30 15.09
C ASP A 194 22.00 -5.64 15.38
N GLU A 195 21.12 -4.76 15.83
CA GLU A 195 19.70 -5.07 15.91
C GLU A 195 19.03 -4.94 14.53
N VAL A 196 18.66 -6.10 13.96
CA VAL A 196 17.79 -6.15 12.79
C VAL A 196 16.41 -5.68 13.21
N LEU A 197 16.06 -4.46 12.85
CA LEU A 197 14.75 -3.87 13.15
C LEU A 197 13.72 -4.30 12.12
N GLU A 198 12.51 -4.60 12.57
CA GLU A 198 11.33 -4.68 11.73
C GLU A 198 10.52 -3.38 11.86
N ILE A 199 9.76 -3.02 10.83
CA ILE A 199 8.89 -1.82 10.86
C ILE A 199 7.92 -1.81 12.05
N TRP A 200 7.49 -2.98 12.49
CA TRP A 200 6.59 -3.15 13.62
C TRP A 200 7.19 -2.71 14.95
N ASP A 201 8.51 -2.82 15.11
CA ASP A 201 9.23 -2.35 16.29
C ASP A 201 9.22 -0.81 16.35
N LEU A 202 9.44 -0.15 15.22
CA LEU A 202 9.38 1.31 15.10
C LEU A 202 7.96 1.82 15.37
N LEU A 203 6.95 1.19 14.75
CA LEU A 203 5.54 1.53 14.96
C LEU A 203 5.08 1.33 16.41
N ARG A 204 5.65 0.37 17.13
CA ARG A 204 5.39 0.14 18.55
C ARG A 204 6.02 1.24 19.40
N ARG A 205 7.28 1.58 19.13
CA ARG A 205 8.04 2.63 19.84
C ARG A 205 7.45 4.03 19.60
N SER A 206 6.87 4.31 18.43
CA SER A 206 6.33 5.63 18.07
C SER A 206 5.22 6.16 19.00
N LYS A 207 4.60 5.29 19.81
CA LYS A 207 3.64 5.71 20.84
C LYS A 207 4.30 6.48 21.98
N LYS A 208 5.49 6.03 22.40
CA LYS A 208 6.20 6.57 23.57
C LYS A 208 7.31 7.55 23.18
N GLU A 209 7.89 7.37 22.01
CA GLU A 209 9.06 8.09 21.53
C GLU A 209 8.70 8.87 20.26
N PRO A 210 8.55 10.22 20.34
CA PRO A 210 8.19 11.06 19.20
C PRO A 210 9.13 10.90 17.99
N TYR A 211 10.38 10.60 18.23
CA TYR A 211 11.38 10.33 17.19
C TYR A 211 10.92 9.31 16.16
N TYR A 212 10.26 8.23 16.57
CA TYR A 212 9.76 7.18 15.67
C TYR A 212 8.39 7.49 15.03
N ARG A 213 7.89 8.72 15.18
CA ARG A 213 6.64 9.14 14.50
C ARG A 213 6.88 9.57 13.06
N GLN A 214 8.13 9.87 12.66
CA GLN A 214 8.47 10.31 11.32
C GLN A 214 9.57 9.39 10.78
N ILE A 215 9.16 8.42 9.94
CA ILE A 215 10.02 7.34 9.43
C ILE A 215 10.23 7.55 7.93
N ALA A 216 11.48 7.56 7.47
CA ALA A 216 11.83 7.56 6.05
C ALA A 216 12.42 6.22 5.65
N VAL A 217 11.66 5.41 4.91
CA VAL A 217 12.09 4.10 4.41
C VAL A 217 12.77 4.27 3.06
N GLN A 218 14.06 4.06 3.01
CA GLN A 218 14.85 4.18 1.81
C GLN A 218 15.22 2.80 1.26
N ALA A 219 15.07 2.61 -0.04
CA ALA A 219 15.55 1.43 -0.74
C ALA A 219 15.66 1.66 -2.24
N ARG A 220 16.50 0.87 -2.90
CA ARG A 220 16.54 0.80 -4.37
C ARG A 220 15.22 0.22 -4.92
N GLY A 221 15.03 0.27 -6.24
CA GLY A 221 13.91 -0.36 -6.92
C GLY A 221 13.82 -1.86 -6.62
N GLY A 222 12.60 -2.41 -6.53
CA GLY A 222 12.37 -3.84 -6.34
C GLY A 222 12.58 -4.38 -4.91
N TYR A 223 12.97 -3.54 -3.94
CA TYR A 223 13.20 -3.95 -2.54
C TYR A 223 11.92 -4.01 -1.68
N GLY A 224 10.75 -3.83 -2.28
CA GLY A 224 9.47 -4.04 -1.61
C GLY A 224 8.99 -2.87 -0.74
N LYS A 225 9.36 -1.61 -1.01
CA LYS A 225 8.87 -0.42 -0.29
C LYS A 225 7.36 -0.31 -0.30
N THR A 226 6.77 -0.29 -1.49
CA THR A 226 5.30 -0.24 -1.70
C THR A 226 4.61 -1.45 -1.07
N THR A 227 5.17 -2.65 -1.27
CA THR A 227 4.67 -3.90 -0.69
C THR A 227 4.66 -3.87 0.84
N LEU A 228 5.67 -3.25 1.46
CA LEU A 228 5.72 -3.03 2.92
C LEU A 228 4.55 -2.15 3.38
N LEU A 229 4.30 -1.03 2.69
CA LEU A 229 3.21 -0.13 3.06
C LEU A 229 1.83 -0.77 2.86
N GLN A 230 1.65 -1.50 1.75
CA GLN A 230 0.43 -2.29 1.50
C GLN A 230 0.23 -3.35 2.60
N HIS A 231 1.29 -4.05 3.01
CA HIS A 231 1.20 -5.03 4.09
C HIS A 231 0.82 -4.38 5.43
N ILE A 232 1.37 -3.20 5.74
CA ILE A 232 0.99 -2.43 6.93
C ILE A 232 -0.50 -2.07 6.87
N ALA A 233 -0.98 -1.49 5.75
CA ALA A 233 -2.38 -1.13 5.55
C ALA A 233 -3.30 -2.35 5.70
N LEU A 234 -2.92 -3.50 5.12
CA LEU A 234 -3.65 -4.76 5.21
C LEU A 234 -3.78 -5.25 6.65
N ILE A 235 -2.68 -5.29 7.42
CA ILE A 235 -2.68 -5.75 8.83
C ILE A 235 -3.55 -4.85 9.71
N TYR A 236 -3.49 -3.53 9.52
CA TYR A 236 -4.39 -2.60 10.21
C TYR A 236 -5.84 -2.76 9.76
N GLY A 237 -6.08 -2.92 8.47
CA GLY A 237 -7.40 -3.14 7.89
C GLY A 237 -8.08 -4.42 8.39
N LEU A 238 -7.32 -5.50 8.55
CA LEU A 238 -7.78 -6.78 9.13
C LEU A 238 -7.90 -6.75 10.67
N GLY A 239 -7.43 -5.68 11.34
CA GLY A 239 -7.41 -5.58 12.80
C GLY A 239 -6.38 -6.48 13.50
N GLU A 240 -5.43 -7.05 12.75
CA GLU A 240 -4.42 -7.99 13.27
C GLU A 240 -3.30 -7.30 14.08
N TYR A 241 -3.19 -5.97 13.99
CA TYR A 241 -2.25 -5.15 14.76
C TYR A 241 -2.38 -5.31 16.28
N ARG A 242 -3.53 -5.81 16.77
CA ARG A 242 -3.80 -6.02 18.22
C ARG A 242 -3.06 -7.21 18.81
N GLY A 243 -2.58 -8.15 18.00
CA GLY A 243 -1.89 -9.35 18.47
C GLY A 243 -2.73 -10.25 19.40
N TRP A 244 -4.07 -10.26 19.25
CA TRP A 244 -4.99 -11.01 20.13
C TRP A 244 -4.89 -12.55 20.00
N LYS A 245 -4.39 -13.06 18.89
CA LYS A 245 -4.15 -14.50 18.80
C LYS A 245 -2.85 -14.81 19.52
N PHE A 246 -2.90 -15.69 20.51
CA PHE A 246 -1.78 -16.18 21.34
C PHE A 246 -0.52 -16.60 20.53
N TRP A 247 -0.64 -16.71 19.23
CA TRP A 247 0.36 -17.22 18.29
C TRP A 247 1.06 -16.13 17.44
N THR A 248 0.66 -14.86 17.55
CA THR A 248 1.29 -13.78 16.78
C THR A 248 1.55 -12.53 17.62
N PRO A 249 2.51 -12.56 18.57
CA PRO A 249 2.87 -11.36 19.33
C PRO A 249 3.54 -10.27 18.50
N LYS A 250 3.85 -10.56 17.23
CA LYS A 250 4.66 -9.70 16.36
C LYS A 250 4.08 -8.29 16.11
N PHE A 251 2.76 -8.13 16.11
CA PHE A 251 2.13 -6.87 15.65
C PHE A 251 1.65 -5.92 16.75
N ARG A 252 1.90 -6.12 18.02
CA ARG A 252 1.39 -5.29 19.15
C ARG A 252 1.68 -3.79 18.99
N THR A 253 1.06 -3.14 18.01
CA THR A 253 1.20 -1.71 17.72
C THR A 253 -0.03 -0.92 18.19
N PRO A 254 0.09 0.40 18.39
CA PRO A 254 -1.05 1.25 18.69
C PRO A 254 -2.15 1.14 17.64
N LYS A 255 -3.40 1.28 18.07
CA LYS A 255 -4.54 1.39 17.13
C LYS A 255 -4.38 2.66 16.30
N ARG A 256 -4.36 2.53 14.98
CA ARG A 256 -4.32 3.65 14.04
C ARG A 256 -5.15 3.34 12.81
N VAL A 257 -5.58 4.38 12.12
CA VAL A 257 -6.21 4.31 10.80
C VAL A 257 -5.11 4.57 9.77
N PRO A 258 -4.79 3.60 8.89
CA PRO A 258 -3.77 3.77 7.87
C PRO A 258 -4.32 4.58 6.69
N PHE A 259 -3.55 5.55 6.21
CA PHE A 259 -3.78 6.28 4.96
C PHE A 259 -2.59 6.02 4.03
N LEU A 260 -2.77 5.16 3.04
CA LEU A 260 -1.75 4.87 2.04
C LEU A 260 -1.93 5.82 0.85
N LEU A 261 -1.06 6.81 0.77
CA LEU A 261 -1.09 7.86 -0.25
C LEU A 261 0.08 7.65 -1.23
N ARG A 262 -0.23 7.12 -2.41
CA ARG A 262 0.74 6.99 -3.50
C ARG A 262 0.95 8.37 -4.12
N LEU A 263 2.11 8.98 -3.91
CA LEU A 263 2.37 10.38 -4.32
C LEU A 263 2.18 10.61 -5.81
N ARG A 264 2.49 9.62 -6.65
CA ARG A 264 2.25 9.67 -8.10
C ARG A 264 0.81 9.97 -8.49
N ASN A 265 -0.17 9.53 -7.68
CA ASN A 265 -1.60 9.70 -7.97
C ASN A 265 -2.10 11.13 -7.70
N TYR A 266 -1.27 11.97 -7.06
CA TYR A 266 -1.63 13.33 -6.65
C TYR A 266 -0.83 14.40 -7.39
N ARG A 267 -0.36 14.08 -8.60
CA ARG A 267 0.48 15.00 -9.39
C ARG A 267 -0.22 16.34 -9.68
N LYS A 268 -1.49 16.29 -10.09
CA LYS A 268 -2.29 17.49 -10.38
C LYS A 268 -2.42 18.41 -9.15
N GLU A 269 -2.64 17.82 -8.00
CA GLU A 269 -2.74 18.52 -6.73
C GLU A 269 -1.39 19.12 -6.31
N MET A 270 -0.29 18.46 -6.65
CA MET A 270 1.07 18.95 -6.39
C MET A 270 1.48 20.07 -7.35
N GLU A 271 0.99 20.09 -8.59
CA GLU A 271 1.20 21.16 -9.57
C GLU A 271 0.44 22.45 -9.21
N ALA A 272 -0.66 22.36 -8.47
CA ALA A 272 -1.46 23.51 -8.03
C ALA A 272 -0.60 24.56 -7.31
N ALA A 273 -0.90 25.84 -7.42
CA ALA A 273 -0.12 26.93 -6.80
C ALA A 273 0.17 26.68 -5.31
N THR A 274 -0.82 26.15 -4.58
CA THR A 274 -0.69 25.70 -3.18
C THR A 274 -1.27 24.30 -3.06
N ILE A 275 -0.48 23.34 -2.52
CA ILE A 275 -0.97 21.99 -2.25
C ILE A 275 -1.97 22.06 -1.09
N ALA A 276 -3.12 21.41 -1.24
CA ALA A 276 -4.16 21.36 -0.22
C ALA A 276 -3.63 20.76 1.09
N PRO A 277 -4.16 21.17 2.27
CA PRO A 277 -3.85 20.52 3.55
C PRO A 277 -4.18 19.02 3.50
N LEU A 278 -3.41 18.21 4.22
CA LEU A 278 -3.54 16.75 4.23
C LEU A 278 -4.97 16.24 4.49
N PRO A 279 -5.75 16.77 5.49
CA PRO A 279 -7.13 16.34 5.69
C PRO A 279 -8.03 16.54 4.47
N LYS A 280 -7.85 17.66 3.77
CA LYS A 280 -8.61 17.98 2.55
C LYS A 280 -8.24 17.03 1.42
N LEU A 281 -6.95 16.77 1.21
CA LEU A 281 -6.46 15.82 0.22
C LEU A 281 -7.00 14.40 0.49
N ILE A 282 -7.01 13.97 1.76
CA ILE A 282 -7.60 12.69 2.13
C ILE A 282 -9.10 12.67 1.80
N HIS A 283 -9.85 13.69 2.17
CA HIS A 283 -11.30 13.73 1.99
C HIS A 283 -11.71 13.78 0.51
N GLU A 284 -11.08 14.65 -0.28
CA GLU A 284 -11.49 14.94 -1.66
C GLU A 284 -10.95 13.93 -2.68
N HIS A 285 -9.80 13.32 -2.40
CA HIS A 285 -9.11 12.43 -3.35
C HIS A 285 -9.00 11.00 -2.84
N HIS A 286 -8.46 10.78 -1.64
CA HIS A 286 -8.23 9.42 -1.15
C HIS A 286 -9.53 8.67 -0.81
N LEU A 287 -10.56 9.36 -0.33
CA LEU A 287 -11.88 8.79 -0.03
C LEU A 287 -12.87 8.88 -1.20
N LYS A 288 -12.43 9.40 -2.35
CA LYS A 288 -13.32 9.69 -3.49
C LYS A 288 -14.14 8.47 -3.91
N ASP A 289 -13.49 7.35 -4.16
CA ASP A 289 -14.16 6.13 -4.64
C ASP A 289 -15.17 5.59 -3.62
N LEU A 290 -14.86 5.66 -2.33
CA LEU A 290 -15.80 5.29 -1.25
C LEU A 290 -17.00 6.22 -1.20
N ILE A 291 -16.77 7.52 -1.36
CA ILE A 291 -17.84 8.52 -1.36
C ILE A 291 -18.76 8.33 -2.59
N GLU A 292 -18.20 8.06 -3.75
CA GLU A 292 -18.94 7.74 -4.98
C GLU A 292 -19.78 6.45 -4.83
N GLN A 293 -19.32 5.48 -4.04
CA GLN A 293 -20.07 4.28 -3.67
C GLN A 293 -21.14 4.54 -2.57
N GLY A 294 -21.36 5.79 -2.16
CA GLY A 294 -22.31 6.15 -1.14
C GLY A 294 -21.85 5.92 0.31
N ILE A 295 -20.56 5.62 0.52
CA ILE A 295 -19.97 5.42 1.84
C ILE A 295 -19.32 6.74 2.27
N THR A 296 -20.09 7.62 2.87
CA THR A 296 -19.62 8.95 3.28
C THR A 296 -19.01 8.95 4.67
N PRO A 297 -17.93 9.73 4.92
CA PRO A 297 -17.40 9.92 6.26
C PRO A 297 -18.45 10.65 7.14
N PRO A 298 -18.44 10.39 8.45
CA PRO A 298 -19.43 10.96 9.37
C PRO A 298 -19.35 12.48 9.46
N THR A 299 -18.19 13.04 9.20
CA THR A 299 -17.92 14.48 9.15
C THR A 299 -16.84 14.79 8.11
N PRO A 300 -16.84 15.98 7.48
CA PRO A 300 -15.74 16.42 6.60
C PRO A 300 -14.39 16.48 7.33
N HIS A 301 -14.39 16.65 8.65
CA HIS A 301 -13.21 16.75 9.51
C HIS A 301 -12.72 15.40 10.05
N TRP A 302 -13.28 14.27 9.56
CA TRP A 302 -12.93 12.93 10.08
C TRP A 302 -11.41 12.64 10.04
N ALA A 303 -10.75 12.91 8.93
CA ALA A 303 -9.32 12.71 8.79
C ALA A 303 -8.52 13.66 9.69
N GLU A 304 -8.93 14.91 9.81
CA GLU A 304 -8.29 15.91 10.67
C GLU A 304 -8.33 15.52 12.15
N ILE A 305 -9.48 15.05 12.63
CA ILE A 305 -9.64 14.56 14.00
C ILE A 305 -8.68 13.39 14.28
N LEU A 306 -8.55 12.44 13.34
CA LEU A 306 -7.61 11.31 13.48
C LEU A 306 -6.16 11.77 13.54
N LEU A 307 -5.78 12.72 12.69
CA LEU A 307 -4.43 13.28 12.63
C LEU A 307 -4.06 14.01 13.92
N GLN A 308 -4.93 14.90 14.40
CA GLN A 308 -4.73 15.66 15.65
C GLN A 308 -4.63 14.76 16.89
N ARG A 309 -5.42 13.68 16.94
CA ARG A 309 -5.39 12.70 18.04
C ARG A 309 -4.22 11.76 18.03
N GLY A 310 -3.47 11.66 16.92
CA GLY A 310 -2.43 10.66 16.75
C GLY A 310 -2.95 9.25 16.44
N ASP A 311 -4.24 9.14 16.09
CA ASP A 311 -4.88 7.88 15.68
C ASP A 311 -4.70 7.59 14.18
N ALA A 312 -3.97 8.43 13.45
CA ALA A 312 -3.63 8.27 12.05
C ALA A 312 -2.23 7.67 11.85
N LEU A 313 -2.11 6.81 10.83
CA LEU A 313 -0.85 6.36 10.26
C LEU A 313 -0.82 6.76 8.79
N VAL A 314 -0.12 7.83 8.48
CA VAL A 314 -0.01 8.35 7.10
C VAL A 314 1.21 7.73 6.44
N MET A 315 1.02 7.15 5.27
CA MET A 315 2.06 6.49 4.50
C MET A 315 2.15 7.15 3.13
N PHE A 316 3.17 7.97 2.92
CA PHE A 316 3.51 8.57 1.62
C PHE A 316 4.40 7.60 0.84
N ASP A 317 3.86 7.04 -0.23
CA ASP A 317 4.59 6.09 -1.08
C ASP A 317 5.16 6.78 -2.31
N GLY A 318 6.48 6.59 -2.54
CA GLY A 318 7.15 6.96 -3.76
C GLY A 318 7.52 8.44 -3.90
N PHE A 319 8.27 9.03 -2.96
CA PHE A 319 8.79 10.40 -3.14
C PHE A 319 9.68 10.55 -4.39
N ASP A 320 10.40 9.49 -4.75
CA ASP A 320 11.21 9.43 -5.97
C ASP A 320 10.37 9.42 -7.27
N GLU A 321 9.08 9.09 -7.19
CA GLU A 321 8.12 9.12 -8.30
C GLU A 321 7.53 10.53 -8.55
N VAL A 322 7.75 11.46 -7.62
CA VAL A 322 7.38 12.87 -7.79
C VAL A 322 8.30 13.50 -8.85
N PRO A 323 7.75 14.27 -9.84
CA PRO A 323 8.55 15.00 -10.82
C PRO A 323 9.62 15.85 -10.16
N MET A 324 10.82 15.88 -10.73
CA MET A 324 11.99 16.52 -10.12
C MET A 324 11.75 17.99 -9.78
N GLU A 325 11.05 18.71 -10.64
CA GLU A 325 10.67 20.12 -10.49
C GLU A 325 9.70 20.38 -9.34
N LEU A 326 8.97 19.36 -8.89
CA LEU A 326 7.99 19.48 -7.80
C LEU A 326 8.53 18.97 -6.45
N ARG A 327 9.66 18.24 -6.43
CA ARG A 327 10.18 17.58 -5.21
C ARG A 327 10.45 18.56 -4.08
N GLU A 328 11.03 19.72 -4.36
CA GLU A 328 11.27 20.74 -3.36
C GLU A 328 9.96 21.18 -2.70
N LYS A 329 8.97 21.57 -3.51
CA LYS A 329 7.65 22.00 -3.06
C LYS A 329 6.95 20.91 -2.24
N VAL A 330 6.97 19.65 -2.74
CA VAL A 330 6.33 18.50 -2.08
C VAL A 330 7.04 18.18 -0.77
N SER A 331 8.38 18.26 -0.70
CA SER A 331 9.13 18.03 0.54
C SER A 331 8.76 19.03 1.63
N HIS A 332 8.62 20.31 1.28
CA HIS A 332 8.18 21.36 2.21
C HIS A 332 6.73 21.11 2.68
N TRP A 333 5.85 20.72 1.77
CA TRP A 333 4.47 20.38 2.13
C TRP A 333 4.41 19.18 3.08
N ILE A 334 5.11 18.06 2.77
CA ILE A 334 5.16 16.87 3.64
C ILE A 334 5.67 17.26 5.04
N THR A 335 6.78 17.98 5.11
CA THR A 335 7.37 18.42 6.38
C THR A 335 6.41 19.29 7.18
N LYS A 336 5.70 20.22 6.51
CA LYS A 336 4.68 21.06 7.14
C LYS A 336 3.54 20.20 7.71
N GLN A 337 3.06 19.17 6.97
CA GLN A 337 2.01 18.28 7.49
C GLN A 337 2.51 17.48 8.69
N MET A 338 3.75 16.96 8.66
CA MET A 338 4.37 16.25 9.79
C MET A 338 4.52 17.11 11.04
N GLN A 339 4.78 18.41 10.87
CA GLN A 339 4.88 19.38 11.97
C GLN A 339 3.51 19.78 12.51
N THR A 340 2.52 19.96 11.62
CA THR A 340 1.14 20.33 12.02
C THR A 340 0.45 19.21 12.81
N TYR A 341 0.74 17.96 12.45
CA TYR A 341 0.12 16.76 13.05
C TYR A 341 1.19 15.88 13.74
N ASP A 342 1.96 16.47 14.64
CA ASP A 342 3.12 15.86 15.33
C ASP A 342 2.77 14.64 16.19
N ASN A 343 1.49 14.44 16.54
CA ASN A 343 0.97 13.26 17.23
C ASN A 343 0.72 12.08 16.29
N ALA A 344 0.46 12.32 15.01
CA ALA A 344 0.28 11.28 14.01
C ALA A 344 1.61 10.59 13.68
N THR A 345 1.52 9.39 13.11
CA THR A 345 2.72 8.68 12.65
C THR A 345 2.78 8.73 11.13
N PHE A 346 3.95 9.05 10.61
CA PHE A 346 4.21 9.20 9.19
C PHE A 346 5.29 8.22 8.74
N ILE A 347 5.07 7.59 7.58
CA ILE A 347 6.08 6.82 6.86
C ILE A 347 6.20 7.42 5.47
N LEU A 348 7.41 7.72 5.05
CA LEU A 348 7.74 8.17 3.69
C LEU A 348 8.62 7.12 3.04
N THR A 349 8.29 6.67 1.82
CA THR A 349 9.18 5.82 1.03
C THR A 349 9.86 6.61 -0.07
N SER A 350 11.13 6.29 -0.33
CA SER A 350 11.90 6.91 -1.41
C SER A 350 13.10 6.05 -1.83
N ARG A 351 13.65 6.33 -3.01
CA ARG A 351 15.01 5.90 -3.34
C ARG A 351 16.03 6.80 -2.62
N PRO A 352 17.22 6.25 -2.24
CA PRO A 352 18.22 7.02 -1.49
C PRO A 352 18.64 8.32 -2.17
N VAL A 353 18.93 8.28 -3.47
CA VAL A 353 19.36 9.45 -4.24
C VAL A 353 18.31 10.57 -4.19
N ALA A 354 17.04 10.25 -4.53
CA ALA A 354 15.97 11.24 -4.51
C ALA A 354 15.76 11.84 -3.12
N TYR A 355 15.88 11.02 -2.07
CA TYR A 355 15.75 11.49 -0.69
C TYR A 355 16.94 12.37 -0.25
N GLN A 356 18.16 11.98 -0.59
CA GLN A 356 19.37 12.69 -0.17
C GLN A 356 19.59 14.00 -0.92
N GLU A 357 19.29 14.03 -2.22
CA GLU A 357 19.60 15.20 -3.06
C GLU A 357 18.44 16.17 -3.22
N HIS A 358 17.20 15.65 -3.20
CA HIS A 358 16.04 16.44 -3.58
C HIS A 358 15.01 16.66 -2.45
N TYR A 359 15.24 16.11 -1.25
CA TYR A 359 14.41 16.45 -0.10
C TYR A 359 14.97 17.70 0.56
N ALA A 360 14.46 18.87 0.20
CA ALA A 360 15.00 20.18 0.56
C ALA A 360 14.58 20.65 1.97
N ALA A 361 13.47 20.12 2.50
CA ALA A 361 12.94 20.51 3.81
C ALA A 361 13.57 19.72 4.98
N LYS A 362 13.16 19.98 6.22
CA LYS A 362 13.56 19.19 7.39
C LYS A 362 13.16 17.72 7.17
N ARG A 363 14.14 16.83 7.19
CA ARG A 363 13.95 15.40 6.92
C ARG A 363 13.25 14.70 8.09
N PRO A 364 12.48 13.63 7.81
CA PRO A 364 11.96 12.73 8.84
C PRO A 364 13.05 12.28 9.81
N SER A 365 12.71 12.20 11.10
CA SER A 365 13.67 11.95 12.19
C SER A 365 14.28 10.55 12.18
N THR A 366 13.61 9.55 11.56
CA THR A 366 14.06 8.16 11.53
C THR A 366 14.30 7.68 10.09
N PRO A 367 15.45 8.00 9.48
CA PRO A 367 15.83 7.42 8.19
C PRO A 367 16.27 5.96 8.38
N ILE A 368 15.71 5.04 7.58
CA ILE A 368 16.02 3.61 7.60
C ILE A 368 16.23 3.07 6.20
N MET A 369 17.13 2.10 6.07
CA MET A 369 17.43 1.42 4.81
C MET A 369 16.88 -0.01 4.83
N VAL A 370 16.20 -0.39 3.76
CA VAL A 370 15.79 -1.79 3.54
C VAL A 370 17.00 -2.60 3.07
N GLN A 371 17.23 -3.73 3.74
CA GLN A 371 18.30 -4.66 3.41
C GLN A 371 17.82 -5.73 2.43
N SER A 372 18.74 -6.30 1.64
CA SER A 372 18.48 -7.47 0.80
C SER A 372 17.99 -8.65 1.64
N PHE A 373 17.18 -9.52 1.04
CA PHE A 373 16.77 -10.78 1.66
C PHE A 373 17.98 -11.66 1.94
N THR A 374 18.07 -12.15 3.16
CA THR A 374 18.98 -13.23 3.54
C THR A 374 18.54 -14.53 2.88
N LEU A 375 19.42 -15.51 2.80
CA LEU A 375 19.08 -16.86 2.32
C LEU A 375 17.85 -17.44 3.04
N LYS A 376 17.74 -17.21 4.35
CA LYS A 376 16.59 -17.66 5.15
C LYS A 376 15.30 -16.97 4.70
N GLN A 377 15.32 -15.67 4.43
CA GLN A 377 14.16 -14.92 3.95
C GLN A 377 13.79 -15.31 2.52
N GLN A 378 14.79 -15.56 1.66
CA GLN A 378 14.57 -16.07 0.31
C GLN A 378 13.86 -17.42 0.37
N GLN A 379 14.34 -18.36 1.19
CA GLN A 379 13.73 -19.66 1.37
C GLN A 379 12.30 -19.54 1.92
N GLU A 380 12.09 -18.72 2.94
CA GLU A 380 10.77 -18.47 3.53
C GLU A 380 9.78 -17.93 2.48
N PHE A 381 10.22 -16.98 1.64
CA PHE A 381 9.40 -16.44 0.57
C PHE A 381 9.01 -17.52 -0.44
N VAL A 382 9.98 -18.31 -0.92
CA VAL A 382 9.76 -19.39 -1.88
C VAL A 382 8.75 -20.41 -1.35
N GLU A 383 8.91 -20.87 -0.11
CA GLU A 383 8.00 -21.82 0.51
C GLU A 383 6.58 -21.26 0.65
N LYS A 384 6.44 -20.01 1.12
CA LYS A 384 5.16 -19.33 1.26
C LYS A 384 4.48 -19.13 -0.11
N TRP A 385 5.25 -18.73 -1.12
CA TRP A 385 4.77 -18.47 -2.46
C TRP A 385 4.21 -19.76 -3.10
N TYR A 386 4.95 -20.86 -3.07
CA TYR A 386 4.47 -22.14 -3.62
C TYR A 386 3.27 -22.68 -2.85
N ARG A 387 3.23 -22.54 -1.54
CA ARG A 387 2.07 -22.94 -0.72
C ARG A 387 0.83 -22.12 -1.05
N CYS A 388 0.97 -20.81 -1.25
CA CYS A 388 -0.12 -19.94 -1.66
C CYS A 388 -0.65 -20.35 -3.04
N GLN A 389 0.22 -20.55 -4.02
CA GLN A 389 -0.16 -20.96 -5.36
C GLN A 389 -0.85 -22.32 -5.40
N GLU A 390 -0.29 -23.36 -4.81
CA GLU A 390 -0.90 -24.71 -4.85
C GLU A 390 -2.24 -24.78 -4.12
N ARG A 391 -2.45 -24.01 -3.05
CA ARG A 391 -3.76 -23.89 -2.38
C ARG A 391 -4.82 -23.30 -3.29
N THR A 392 -4.45 -22.33 -4.09
CA THR A 392 -5.37 -21.60 -4.94
C THR A 392 -5.82 -22.45 -6.15
N TYR A 393 -4.93 -23.30 -6.67
CA TYR A 393 -5.22 -24.13 -7.85
C TYR A 393 -5.95 -25.43 -7.58
N ARG A 394 -5.89 -25.97 -6.37
CA ARG A 394 -6.40 -27.31 -6.08
C ARG A 394 -7.48 -27.31 -5.01
N LYS A 395 -8.70 -27.69 -5.43
CA LYS A 395 -9.73 -28.23 -4.57
C LYS A 395 -9.37 -29.70 -4.30
N GLY A 396 -8.67 -30.02 -3.20
CA GLY A 396 -8.29 -31.38 -2.86
C GLY A 396 -7.73 -31.53 -1.45
N ASP A 397 -7.28 -32.72 -1.10
CA ASP A 397 -6.71 -32.99 0.22
C ASP A 397 -5.57 -32.02 0.51
N ARG A 398 -5.70 -31.28 1.63
CA ARG A 398 -4.78 -30.25 2.07
C ARG A 398 -3.34 -30.78 2.21
N LYS A 399 -3.16 -32.06 2.59
CA LYS A 399 -1.86 -32.70 2.73
C LYS A 399 -1.17 -32.89 1.38
N VAL A 400 -1.92 -33.35 0.36
CA VAL A 400 -1.40 -33.55 -1.01
C VAL A 400 -0.96 -32.24 -1.63
N VAL A 401 -1.78 -31.18 -1.47
CA VAL A 401 -1.48 -29.82 -1.93
C VAL A 401 -0.19 -29.31 -1.29
N GLN A 402 -0.03 -29.50 0.02
CA GLN A 402 1.16 -29.07 0.74
C GLN A 402 2.42 -29.84 0.33
N LEU A 403 2.33 -31.17 0.20
CA LEU A 403 3.46 -31.98 -0.26
C LEU A 403 3.96 -31.56 -1.65
N LYS A 404 3.05 -31.22 -2.55
CA LYS A 404 3.42 -30.73 -3.88
C LYS A 404 4.07 -29.35 -3.82
N ALA A 405 3.53 -28.43 -3.02
CA ALA A 405 4.12 -27.12 -2.82
C ALA A 405 5.55 -27.23 -2.28
N ASP A 406 5.74 -28.06 -1.25
CA ASP A 406 7.03 -28.27 -0.63
C ASP A 406 8.04 -28.98 -1.58
N LYS A 407 7.55 -29.86 -2.48
CA LYS A 407 8.38 -30.47 -3.53
C LYS A 407 8.85 -29.43 -4.54
N ASN A 408 7.96 -28.58 -5.04
CA ASN A 408 8.28 -27.55 -6.02
C ASN A 408 9.21 -26.48 -5.41
N ALA A 409 8.95 -26.07 -4.17
CA ALA A 409 9.82 -25.15 -3.45
C ALA A 409 11.24 -25.71 -3.27
N ARG A 410 11.37 -26.99 -2.91
CA ARG A 410 12.68 -27.66 -2.80
C ARG A 410 13.40 -27.75 -4.14
N ASN A 411 12.68 -28.11 -5.20
CA ASN A 411 13.26 -28.15 -6.54
C ASN A 411 13.82 -26.79 -6.96
N PHE A 412 13.01 -25.72 -6.81
CA PHE A 412 13.44 -24.36 -7.07
C PHE A 412 14.69 -23.98 -6.24
N TRP A 413 14.65 -24.26 -4.93
CA TRP A 413 15.72 -23.90 -4.01
C TRP A 413 17.04 -24.59 -4.35
N THR A 414 17.01 -25.88 -4.68
CA THR A 414 18.20 -26.63 -5.12
C THR A 414 18.81 -26.03 -6.37
N GLN A 415 17.98 -25.64 -7.34
CA GLN A 415 18.46 -25.00 -8.57
C GLN A 415 19.03 -23.61 -8.32
N LEU A 416 18.41 -22.83 -7.42
CA LEU A 416 18.88 -21.49 -7.07
C LEU A 416 20.25 -21.55 -6.39
N GLN A 417 20.43 -22.44 -5.42
CA GLN A 417 21.70 -22.61 -4.71
C GLN A 417 22.85 -23.07 -5.63
N ALA A 418 22.54 -23.81 -6.69
CA ALA A 418 23.52 -24.21 -7.69
C ALA A 418 23.97 -23.05 -8.62
N ARG A 419 23.36 -21.86 -8.49
CA ARG A 419 23.61 -20.68 -9.33
C ARG A 419 23.83 -19.42 -8.46
N PRO A 420 25.10 -19.16 -8.03
CA PRO A 420 25.42 -18.04 -7.14
C PRO A 420 24.89 -16.69 -7.64
N GLU A 421 25.04 -16.40 -8.95
CA GLU A 421 24.56 -15.15 -9.55
C GLU A 421 23.05 -14.92 -9.36
N LEU A 422 22.24 -15.99 -9.54
CA LEU A 422 20.80 -15.90 -9.32
C LEU A 422 20.46 -15.83 -7.83
N THR A 423 21.27 -16.42 -6.96
CA THR A 423 21.10 -16.34 -5.50
C THR A 423 21.30 -14.92 -5.00
N ASP A 424 22.28 -14.20 -5.54
CA ASP A 424 22.49 -12.78 -5.22
C ASP A 424 21.33 -11.92 -5.73
N LEU A 425 20.84 -12.16 -6.94
CA LEU A 425 19.67 -11.50 -7.50
C LEU A 425 18.41 -11.78 -6.68
N ALA A 426 18.24 -12.99 -6.18
CA ALA A 426 17.14 -13.40 -5.31
C ALA A 426 17.15 -12.67 -3.96
N GLY A 427 18.24 -11.99 -3.60
CA GLY A 427 18.29 -11.03 -2.50
C GLY A 427 17.34 -9.82 -2.70
N ILE A 428 16.94 -9.54 -3.95
CA ILE A 428 15.99 -8.48 -4.29
C ILE A 428 14.59 -9.11 -4.38
N PRO A 429 13.62 -8.74 -3.52
CA PRO A 429 12.30 -9.36 -3.47
C PRO A 429 11.56 -9.45 -4.80
N LEU A 430 11.63 -8.39 -5.62
CA LEU A 430 11.02 -8.38 -6.95
C LEU A 430 11.64 -9.46 -7.86
N LEU A 431 12.96 -9.55 -7.90
CA LEU A 431 13.66 -10.53 -8.75
C LEU A 431 13.41 -11.96 -8.26
N LEU A 432 13.33 -12.18 -6.96
CA LEU A 432 12.96 -13.48 -6.41
C LEU A 432 11.53 -13.87 -6.83
N ASN A 433 10.58 -12.92 -6.77
CA ASN A 433 9.21 -13.15 -7.24
C ASN A 433 9.19 -13.49 -8.74
N LEU A 434 9.98 -12.81 -9.57
CA LEU A 434 10.11 -13.13 -10.98
C LEU A 434 10.71 -14.53 -11.22
N LEU A 435 11.74 -14.91 -10.48
CA LEU A 435 12.37 -16.22 -10.56
C LEU A 435 11.39 -17.36 -10.22
N VAL A 436 10.63 -17.24 -9.12
CA VAL A 436 9.66 -18.29 -8.74
C VAL A 436 8.50 -18.36 -9.73
N THR A 437 8.08 -17.21 -10.26
CA THR A 437 7.05 -17.10 -11.30
C THR A 437 7.51 -17.78 -12.59
N TYR A 438 8.70 -17.47 -13.06
CA TYR A 438 9.31 -18.09 -14.24
C TYR A 438 9.43 -19.61 -14.10
N HIS A 439 10.01 -20.09 -12.99
CA HIS A 439 10.15 -21.52 -12.70
C HIS A 439 8.81 -22.25 -12.68
N ARG A 440 7.76 -21.62 -12.15
CA ARG A 440 6.43 -22.23 -12.05
C ARG A 440 5.69 -22.29 -13.39
N SER A 441 5.88 -21.29 -14.26
CA SER A 441 5.22 -21.19 -15.56
C SER A 441 5.93 -21.99 -16.67
N SER A 442 7.20 -22.35 -16.47
CA SER A 442 7.97 -23.10 -17.46
C SER A 442 7.46 -24.54 -17.59
N VAL A 443 7.37 -25.04 -18.83
CA VAL A 443 7.00 -26.45 -19.13
C VAL A 443 8.00 -27.42 -18.48
N ARG A 444 9.27 -27.05 -18.49
CA ARG A 444 10.31 -27.68 -17.66
C ARG A 444 10.71 -26.69 -16.58
N PRO A 445 10.48 -26.99 -15.30
CA PRO A 445 10.75 -26.06 -14.21
C PRO A 445 12.27 -25.93 -13.99
N GLU A 446 12.94 -25.23 -14.88
CA GLU A 446 14.38 -24.94 -14.85
C GLU A 446 14.58 -23.42 -14.70
N LEU A 447 15.52 -23.04 -13.83
CA LEU A 447 15.89 -21.64 -13.68
C LEU A 447 16.83 -21.22 -14.84
N PRO A 448 16.74 -19.96 -15.28
CA PRO A 448 17.64 -19.42 -16.29
C PRO A 448 19.10 -19.42 -15.79
N ARG A 449 20.06 -19.31 -16.68
CA ARG A 449 21.48 -19.28 -16.32
C ARG A 449 21.91 -17.93 -15.77
N GLN A 450 21.45 -16.85 -16.41
CA GLN A 450 21.84 -15.48 -16.12
C GLN A 450 20.63 -14.54 -15.97
N ARG A 451 20.86 -13.35 -15.42
CA ARG A 451 19.85 -12.28 -15.32
C ARG A 451 19.25 -11.94 -16.70
N LEU A 452 20.08 -11.88 -17.73
CA LEU A 452 19.65 -11.60 -19.10
C LEU A 452 18.63 -12.63 -19.59
N ASP A 453 18.91 -13.92 -19.40
CA ASP A 453 18.02 -15.01 -19.79
C ASP A 453 16.69 -14.97 -19.04
N LEU A 454 16.72 -14.54 -17.78
CA LEU A 454 15.50 -14.35 -16.98
C LEU A 454 14.57 -13.33 -17.62
N TYR A 455 15.08 -12.15 -17.99
CA TYR A 455 14.28 -11.09 -18.59
C TYR A 455 13.77 -11.47 -19.99
N ARG A 456 14.61 -12.13 -20.80
CA ARG A 456 14.19 -12.70 -22.08
C ARG A 456 13.07 -13.72 -21.90
N GLY A 457 13.21 -14.62 -20.93
CA GLY A 457 12.20 -15.62 -20.62
C GLY A 457 10.88 -15.02 -20.13
N ILE A 458 10.93 -13.96 -19.32
CA ILE A 458 9.73 -13.24 -18.86
C ILE A 458 9.07 -12.53 -20.06
N CYS A 459 9.83 -11.84 -20.91
CA CYS A 459 9.28 -11.21 -22.09
C CYS A 459 8.61 -12.22 -23.03
N LYS A 460 9.22 -13.40 -23.22
CA LYS A 460 8.63 -14.48 -24.00
C LYS A 460 7.32 -14.98 -23.39
N LEU A 461 7.33 -15.22 -22.08
CA LEU A 461 6.12 -15.60 -21.33
C LEU A 461 4.99 -14.60 -21.52
N GLN A 462 5.29 -13.31 -21.48
CA GLN A 462 4.27 -12.25 -21.55
C GLN A 462 3.79 -11.95 -22.99
N LEU A 463 4.68 -12.00 -23.96
CA LEU A 463 4.36 -11.64 -25.36
C LEU A 463 3.87 -12.82 -26.21
N GLU A 464 4.25 -14.05 -25.86
CA GLU A 464 3.96 -15.25 -26.66
C GLU A 464 3.12 -16.27 -25.86
N ASP A 465 3.65 -16.81 -24.76
CA ASP A 465 3.03 -17.93 -24.05
C ASP A 465 1.70 -17.54 -23.39
N ARG A 466 1.63 -16.37 -22.81
CA ARG A 466 0.43 -15.87 -22.11
C ARG A 466 -0.74 -15.55 -23.05
N PRO A 467 -0.56 -14.85 -24.18
CA PRO A 467 -1.64 -14.69 -25.15
C PRO A 467 -2.19 -16.01 -25.65
N VAL A 468 -1.29 -16.98 -25.98
CA VAL A 468 -1.71 -18.33 -26.42
C VAL A 468 -2.55 -19.02 -25.36
N ALA A 469 -2.11 -19.02 -24.11
CA ALA A 469 -2.83 -19.65 -23.00
C ALA A 469 -4.21 -19.02 -22.73
N ARG A 470 -4.41 -17.75 -23.10
CA ARG A 470 -5.69 -17.02 -23.00
C ARG A 470 -6.54 -17.09 -24.26
N ASN A 471 -6.13 -17.84 -25.27
CA ASN A 471 -6.75 -17.82 -26.60
C ASN A 471 -6.86 -16.39 -27.19
N ILE A 472 -5.88 -15.52 -26.88
CA ILE A 472 -5.78 -14.18 -27.45
C ILE A 472 -4.93 -14.29 -28.71
N ALA A 473 -5.44 -13.79 -29.82
CA ALA A 473 -4.69 -13.79 -31.08
C ALA A 473 -3.45 -12.91 -30.99
N ILE A 474 -2.28 -13.50 -31.24
CA ILE A 474 -1.02 -12.75 -31.33
C ILE A 474 -1.02 -12.06 -32.70
N ARG A 475 -1.17 -10.73 -32.68
CA ARG A 475 -1.20 -9.90 -33.90
C ARG A 475 0.19 -9.49 -34.35
N VAL A 476 1.14 -9.35 -33.41
CA VAL A 476 2.55 -9.01 -33.69
C VAL A 476 3.42 -10.12 -33.09
N PRO A 477 4.26 -10.79 -33.89
CA PRO A 477 5.14 -11.85 -33.41
C PRO A 477 6.08 -11.37 -32.28
N TYR A 478 6.52 -12.30 -31.43
CA TYR A 478 7.39 -12.04 -30.28
C TYR A 478 8.62 -11.19 -30.67
N ASP A 479 9.39 -11.63 -31.68
CA ASP A 479 10.61 -10.93 -32.09
C ASP A 479 10.35 -9.49 -32.53
N ARG A 480 9.23 -9.26 -33.25
CA ARG A 480 8.82 -7.93 -33.71
C ARG A 480 8.36 -7.03 -32.56
N SER A 481 7.67 -7.61 -31.60
CA SER A 481 7.28 -6.92 -30.36
C SER A 481 8.49 -6.51 -29.54
N MET A 482 9.48 -7.40 -29.43
CA MET A 482 10.77 -7.15 -28.78
C MET A 482 11.53 -6.00 -29.46
N ASP A 483 11.59 -6.00 -30.81
CA ASP A 483 12.25 -4.92 -31.57
C ASP A 483 11.63 -3.55 -31.27
N ILE A 484 10.31 -3.47 -31.25
CA ILE A 484 9.59 -2.21 -30.95
C ILE A 484 9.88 -1.75 -29.51
N LEU A 485 9.82 -2.66 -28.53
CA LEU A 485 10.06 -2.33 -27.12
C LEU A 485 11.51 -1.91 -26.85
N ARG A 486 12.49 -2.56 -27.53
CA ARG A 486 13.91 -2.17 -27.47
C ARG A 486 14.13 -0.75 -27.99
N LEU A 487 13.59 -0.44 -29.17
CA LEU A 487 13.68 0.91 -29.75
C LEU A 487 12.98 1.95 -28.88
N LEU A 488 11.82 1.63 -28.27
CA LEU A 488 11.12 2.52 -27.35
C LEU A 488 11.98 2.82 -26.12
N ALA A 489 12.50 1.78 -25.48
CA ALA A 489 13.37 1.92 -24.29
C ALA A 489 14.64 2.71 -24.60
N TRP A 490 15.27 2.43 -25.75
CA TRP A 490 16.44 3.18 -26.20
C TRP A 490 16.12 4.65 -26.45
N LYS A 491 15.01 4.95 -27.12
CA LYS A 491 14.54 6.34 -27.33
C LYS A 491 14.30 7.06 -26.02
N MET A 492 13.74 6.40 -25.00
CA MET A 492 13.56 6.97 -23.68
C MET A 492 14.88 7.25 -22.97
N THR A 493 15.85 6.37 -23.15
CA THR A 493 17.13 6.40 -22.42
C THR A 493 18.17 7.28 -23.09
N ASN A 494 18.24 7.26 -24.42
CA ASN A 494 19.25 7.99 -25.22
C ASN A 494 18.88 9.47 -25.40
N GLN A 495 18.53 10.14 -24.31
CA GLN A 495 18.27 11.57 -24.21
C GLN A 495 19.29 12.23 -23.30
N PRO A 496 19.53 13.55 -23.38
CA PRO A 496 20.37 14.27 -22.43
C PRO A 496 19.91 14.09 -20.98
N LYS A 497 18.58 14.02 -20.77
CA LYS A 497 17.96 13.58 -19.52
C LYS A 497 17.09 12.37 -19.84
N PRO A 498 17.46 11.16 -19.36
CA PRO A 498 16.66 9.98 -19.59
C PRO A 498 15.21 10.15 -19.13
N LEU A 499 14.28 9.68 -19.96
CA LEU A 499 12.85 9.68 -19.65
C LEU A 499 12.47 8.36 -19.01
N TYR A 500 11.64 8.42 -17.99
CA TYR A 500 11.11 7.23 -17.29
C TYR A 500 9.65 6.98 -17.66
N MET A 501 8.94 8.02 -18.13
CA MET A 501 7.55 7.94 -18.57
C MET A 501 7.39 8.65 -19.91
N LEU A 502 6.39 8.23 -20.68
CA LEU A 502 5.97 8.86 -21.92
C LEU A 502 4.45 9.04 -21.92
N SER A 503 4.00 10.18 -22.46
CA SER A 503 2.57 10.38 -22.67
C SER A 503 2.04 9.45 -23.77
N ARG A 504 0.73 9.18 -23.73
CA ARG A 504 0.05 8.38 -24.76
C ARG A 504 0.34 8.90 -26.17
N SER A 505 0.30 10.20 -26.35
CA SER A 505 0.59 10.84 -27.66
C SER A 505 2.03 10.59 -28.13
N GLN A 506 3.01 10.66 -27.22
CA GLN A 506 4.41 10.39 -27.55
C GLN A 506 4.63 8.92 -27.94
N ILE A 507 3.98 7.99 -27.24
CA ILE A 507 4.05 6.55 -27.58
C ILE A 507 3.35 6.29 -28.91
N LEU A 508 2.14 6.80 -29.15
CA LEU A 508 1.43 6.58 -30.40
C LEU A 508 2.17 7.18 -31.60
N ASN A 509 2.75 8.37 -31.45
CA ASN A 509 3.60 8.98 -32.48
C ASN A 509 4.84 8.12 -32.78
N PHE A 510 5.48 7.55 -31.74
CA PHE A 510 6.59 6.62 -31.92
C PHE A 510 6.12 5.35 -32.64
N LEU A 511 5.02 4.73 -32.20
CA LEU A 511 4.49 3.50 -32.78
C LEU A 511 4.05 3.70 -34.23
N SER A 512 3.47 4.85 -34.58
CA SER A 512 3.09 5.19 -35.95
C SER A 512 4.27 5.22 -36.91
N SER A 513 5.47 5.53 -36.43
CA SER A 513 6.70 5.51 -37.23
C SER A 513 7.26 4.10 -37.44
N GLN A 514 6.72 3.06 -36.75
CA GLN A 514 7.24 1.71 -36.83
C GLN A 514 6.68 0.97 -38.08
N THR A 515 7.50 0.78 -39.09
CA THR A 515 7.14 0.05 -40.33
C THR A 515 6.70 -1.39 -40.07
N VAL A 516 7.15 -1.97 -38.96
CA VAL A 516 6.77 -3.32 -38.49
C VAL A 516 5.27 -3.43 -38.26
N LEU A 517 4.67 -2.45 -37.59
CA LEU A 517 3.22 -2.43 -37.31
C LEU A 517 2.39 -2.32 -38.58
N GLN A 518 2.87 -1.53 -39.56
CA GLN A 518 2.23 -1.40 -40.86
C GLN A 518 2.27 -2.73 -41.64
N LYS A 519 3.39 -3.45 -41.60
CA LYS A 519 3.55 -4.77 -42.27
C LYS A 519 2.64 -5.83 -41.64
N GLU A 520 2.46 -5.80 -40.32
CA GLU A 520 1.58 -6.74 -39.58
C GLU A 520 0.10 -6.27 -39.58
N ASN A 521 -0.20 -5.15 -40.24
CA ASN A 521 -1.56 -4.56 -40.30
C ASN A 521 -2.16 -4.33 -38.91
N VAL A 522 -1.33 -3.84 -37.97
CA VAL A 522 -1.71 -3.53 -36.57
C VAL A 522 -1.63 -2.05 -36.33
N THR A 523 -2.68 -1.45 -35.77
CA THR A 523 -2.68 -0.03 -35.43
C THR A 523 -1.84 0.24 -34.18
N PRO A 524 -1.22 1.42 -34.05
CA PRO A 524 -0.47 1.83 -32.86
C PRO A 524 -1.25 1.64 -31.56
N GLU A 525 -2.54 1.98 -31.56
CA GLU A 525 -3.44 1.83 -30.40
C GLU A 525 -3.65 0.36 -30.04
N ALA A 526 -3.82 -0.52 -31.02
CA ALA A 526 -4.01 -1.95 -30.80
C ALA A 526 -2.73 -2.59 -30.23
N PHE A 527 -1.55 -2.16 -30.70
CA PHE A 527 -0.28 -2.61 -30.15
C PHE A 527 -0.08 -2.11 -28.71
N LEU A 528 -0.29 -0.82 -28.46
CA LEU A 528 -0.19 -0.26 -27.10
C LEU A 528 -1.13 -0.97 -26.13
N LYS A 529 -2.37 -1.18 -26.56
CA LYS A 529 -3.36 -1.92 -25.76
C LYS A 529 -2.89 -3.35 -25.45
N MET A 530 -2.32 -4.05 -26.43
CA MET A 530 -1.79 -5.41 -26.25
C MET A 530 -0.62 -5.40 -25.24
N VAL A 531 0.32 -4.46 -25.36
CA VAL A 531 1.50 -4.39 -24.48
C VAL A 531 1.10 -4.01 -23.05
N VAL A 532 0.06 -3.18 -22.86
CA VAL A 532 -0.42 -2.75 -21.54
C VAL A 532 -1.32 -3.79 -20.90
N GLU A 533 -2.36 -4.25 -21.59
CA GLU A 533 -3.42 -5.07 -20.99
C GLU A 533 -3.12 -6.58 -21.03
N VAL A 534 -2.33 -7.04 -22.01
CA VAL A 534 -2.06 -8.46 -22.21
C VAL A 534 -0.66 -8.83 -21.78
N ALA A 535 0.35 -8.14 -22.32
CA ALA A 535 1.75 -8.42 -22.01
C ALA A 535 2.23 -7.76 -20.71
N GLU A 536 1.56 -6.70 -20.27
CA GLU A 536 1.90 -5.94 -19.05
C GLU A 536 3.39 -5.50 -19.01
N LEU A 537 3.99 -5.25 -20.19
CA LEU A 537 5.36 -4.75 -20.34
C LEU A 537 5.42 -3.22 -20.44
N LEU A 538 4.27 -2.56 -20.48
CA LEU A 538 4.08 -1.14 -20.20
C LEU A 538 2.93 -1.01 -19.21
N VAL A 539 3.02 -0.06 -18.30
CA VAL A 539 2.02 0.19 -17.27
C VAL A 539 1.58 1.64 -17.35
N GLU A 540 0.28 1.87 -17.41
CA GLU A 540 -0.29 3.21 -17.26
C GLU A 540 -0.27 3.58 -15.77
N LYS A 541 0.50 4.59 -15.40
CA LYS A 541 0.65 5.04 -13.99
C LYS A 541 -0.29 6.18 -13.65
N GLU A 542 -0.50 7.08 -14.60
CA GLU A 542 -1.48 8.18 -14.56
C GLU A 542 -2.27 8.18 -15.87
N ALA A 543 -3.40 8.86 -15.91
CA ALA A 543 -4.22 8.93 -17.11
C ALA A 543 -3.41 9.43 -18.31
N GLY A 544 -3.05 8.50 -19.19
CA GLY A 544 -2.29 8.78 -20.41
C GLY A 544 -0.76 8.84 -20.27
N GLU A 545 -0.18 8.47 -19.10
CA GLU A 545 1.26 8.37 -18.88
C GLU A 545 1.68 6.90 -18.67
N TYR A 546 2.68 6.45 -19.42
CA TYR A 546 3.11 5.04 -19.47
C TYR A 546 4.58 4.90 -19.13
N GLU A 547 4.92 3.86 -18.40
CA GLU A 547 6.30 3.46 -18.10
C GLU A 547 6.48 1.94 -18.23
N PHE A 548 7.74 1.47 -18.26
CA PHE A 548 8.01 0.05 -18.09
C PHE A 548 7.67 -0.40 -16.65
N PRO A 549 7.23 -1.66 -16.43
CA PRO A 549 6.78 -2.14 -15.11
C PRO A 549 7.79 -1.89 -13.99
N HIS A 550 9.05 -2.02 -14.32
CA HIS A 550 10.17 -1.68 -13.45
C HIS A 550 11.33 -1.13 -14.28
N LEU A 551 12.16 -0.26 -13.69
CA LEU A 551 13.28 0.37 -14.35
C LEU A 551 14.26 -0.63 -14.98
N SER A 552 14.39 -1.82 -14.38
CA SER A 552 15.24 -2.88 -14.92
C SER A 552 14.73 -3.46 -16.25
N PHE A 553 13.42 -3.39 -16.56
CA PHE A 553 12.90 -3.75 -17.88
C PHE A 553 13.29 -2.71 -18.93
N GLN A 554 13.16 -1.43 -18.59
CA GLN A 554 13.65 -0.36 -19.45
C GLN A 554 15.17 -0.53 -19.69
N GLY A 555 15.93 -0.80 -18.64
CA GLY A 555 17.37 -1.06 -18.72
C GLY A 555 17.72 -2.28 -19.58
N PHE A 556 16.98 -3.38 -19.42
CA PHE A 556 17.13 -4.59 -20.23
C PHE A 556 16.89 -4.30 -21.73
N PHE A 557 15.74 -3.73 -22.07
CA PHE A 557 15.41 -3.41 -23.46
C PHE A 557 16.39 -2.40 -24.07
N ALA A 558 16.80 -1.38 -23.32
CA ALA A 558 17.77 -0.40 -23.77
C ALA A 558 19.16 -1.02 -24.02
N ALA A 559 19.60 -1.97 -23.17
CA ALA A 559 20.85 -2.69 -23.34
C ALA A 559 20.84 -3.62 -24.57
N GLU A 560 19.70 -4.30 -24.80
CA GLU A 560 19.47 -5.14 -26.00
C GLU A 560 19.53 -4.32 -27.30
N GLU A 561 19.20 -3.03 -27.26
CA GLU A 561 19.34 -2.16 -28.42
C GLU A 561 20.73 -1.54 -28.51
N LEU A 562 21.32 -1.14 -27.38
CA LEU A 562 22.65 -0.54 -27.32
C LEU A 562 23.72 -1.44 -27.95
N ILE A 563 23.64 -2.77 -27.74
CA ILE A 563 24.62 -3.73 -28.31
C ILE A 563 24.65 -3.71 -29.84
N LYS A 564 23.60 -3.23 -30.50
CA LYS A 564 23.51 -3.13 -31.97
C LYS A 564 24.03 -1.79 -32.50
N VAL A 565 24.29 -0.84 -31.61
CA VAL A 565 24.82 0.47 -32.00
C VAL A 565 26.29 0.34 -32.35
N GLU A 566 26.70 0.98 -33.43
CA GLU A 566 28.11 1.05 -33.84
C GLU A 566 28.94 1.70 -32.72
N ASN A 567 30.10 1.13 -32.41
CA ASN A 567 30.93 1.52 -31.26
C ASN A 567 30.17 1.51 -29.91
N SER A 568 29.32 0.51 -29.71
CA SER A 568 28.43 0.41 -28.53
C SER A 568 29.17 0.51 -27.20
N GLN A 569 30.41 -0.02 -27.10
CA GLN A 569 31.22 0.05 -25.88
C GLN A 569 31.64 1.49 -25.55
N GLU A 570 32.07 2.25 -26.55
CA GLU A 570 32.44 3.65 -26.40
C GLU A 570 31.23 4.51 -26.05
N VAL A 571 30.09 4.26 -26.72
CA VAL A 571 28.81 4.92 -26.42
C VAL A 571 28.39 4.60 -24.98
N ALA A 572 28.46 3.35 -24.55
CA ALA A 572 28.12 2.93 -23.20
C ALA A 572 29.01 3.63 -22.14
N LEU A 573 30.32 3.66 -22.37
CA LEU A 573 31.30 4.28 -21.49
C LEU A 573 31.07 5.80 -21.37
N ASN A 574 30.91 6.50 -22.50
CA ASN A 574 30.69 7.94 -22.52
C ASN A 574 29.37 8.33 -21.83
N LYS A 575 28.31 7.59 -22.07
CA LYS A 575 27.00 7.82 -21.42
C LYS A 575 27.07 7.52 -19.91
N TRP A 576 27.78 6.47 -19.52
CA TRP A 576 27.97 6.16 -18.11
C TRP A 576 28.80 7.24 -17.38
N LEU A 577 29.88 7.71 -18.00
CA LEU A 577 30.71 8.78 -17.44
C LEU A 577 29.93 10.08 -17.25
N GLN A 578 29.04 10.42 -18.19
CA GLN A 578 28.18 11.61 -18.14
C GLN A 578 27.01 11.47 -17.14
N ALA A 579 26.56 10.28 -16.89
CA ALA A 579 25.33 9.99 -16.15
C ALA A 579 25.54 8.93 -15.04
N LYS A 580 26.70 8.95 -14.35
CA LYS A 580 27.06 7.98 -13.29
C LYS A 580 25.97 7.79 -12.24
N GLU A 581 25.27 8.87 -11.91
CA GLU A 581 24.20 8.88 -10.90
C GLU A 581 22.82 8.55 -11.47
N SER A 582 22.70 8.42 -12.79
CA SER A 582 21.44 8.07 -13.42
C SER A 582 21.02 6.64 -13.09
N PRO A 583 19.87 6.44 -12.41
CA PRO A 583 19.41 5.10 -12.02
C PRO A 583 19.25 4.15 -13.20
N ILE A 584 18.89 4.67 -14.39
CA ILE A 584 18.71 3.82 -15.59
C ILE A 584 20.04 3.26 -16.10
N TRP A 585 21.12 4.03 -16.08
CA TRP A 585 22.42 3.55 -16.52
C TRP A 585 22.99 2.49 -15.57
N GLN A 586 22.66 2.55 -14.28
CA GLN A 586 22.98 1.49 -13.32
C GLN A 586 22.26 0.17 -13.63
N GLU A 587 21.11 0.22 -14.29
CA GLU A 587 20.39 -0.98 -14.76
C GLU A 587 20.85 -1.46 -16.14
N ILE A 588 21.22 -0.55 -17.06
CA ILE A 588 21.65 -0.91 -18.42
C ILE A 588 22.97 -1.67 -18.41
N LEU A 589 23.97 -1.14 -17.70
CA LEU A 589 25.34 -1.66 -17.77
C LEU A 589 25.45 -3.16 -17.45
N PRO A 590 24.82 -3.71 -16.41
CA PRO A 590 24.89 -5.15 -16.13
C PRO A 590 24.29 -6.02 -17.24
N PHE A 591 23.25 -5.53 -17.94
CA PHE A 591 22.70 -6.24 -19.09
C PHE A 591 23.55 -6.10 -20.36
N PHE A 592 24.14 -4.93 -20.56
CA PHE A 592 25.03 -4.67 -21.68
C PHE A 592 26.31 -5.51 -21.59
N THR A 593 26.99 -5.46 -20.43
CA THR A 593 28.22 -6.24 -20.21
C THR A 593 27.99 -7.74 -20.29
N ALA A 594 26.84 -8.25 -19.85
CA ALA A 594 26.49 -9.67 -19.96
C ALA A 594 26.35 -10.16 -21.42
N GLN A 595 26.29 -9.26 -22.41
CA GLN A 595 26.16 -9.57 -23.84
C GLN A 595 27.49 -9.45 -24.60
N LEU A 596 28.52 -8.87 -23.98
CA LEU A 596 29.82 -8.71 -24.60
C LEU A 596 30.58 -10.05 -24.62
N PRO A 597 31.34 -10.33 -25.67
CA PRO A 597 32.27 -11.47 -25.69
C PRO A 597 33.30 -11.37 -24.57
N ALA A 598 33.69 -12.51 -23.99
CA ALA A 598 34.66 -12.54 -22.88
C ALA A 598 36.03 -11.90 -23.23
N GLN A 599 36.34 -11.76 -24.50
CA GLN A 599 37.59 -11.15 -25.01
C GLN A 599 37.56 -9.60 -24.88
N ASP A 600 36.42 -9.00 -24.78
CA ASP A 600 36.25 -7.54 -24.75
C ASP A 600 36.37 -6.94 -23.33
N PHE A 601 36.69 -7.78 -22.34
CA PHE A 601 36.92 -7.36 -20.93
C PHE A 601 38.41 -7.14 -20.59
N GLN A 602 39.30 -7.22 -21.55
CA GLN A 602 40.71 -6.87 -21.41
C GLN A 602 40.93 -5.44 -21.87
#